data_a9c7360979a9908002b0f124a6d96152
#
_entry.id   a9c7360979a9908002b0f124a6d96152
#
_cell.length_a   1.000
_cell.length_b   1.000
_cell.length_c   1.000
_cell.angle_alpha   90.00
_cell.angle_beta   90.00
_cell.angle_gamma   90.00
#
_symmetry.space_group_name_H-M   'P 1'
#
loop_
_entity.id
_entity.type
_entity.pdbx_description
1 polymer ?
#
loop_
_entity_poly.entity_id
_entity_poly.type
_entity_poly.pdbx_seq_one_letter_code
_entity_poly.pdbx_strand_id
1 'polypeptide(L)'
;MLKSSKMKNGKSVDENLISLISKIGEKITIRRSKYFDDKGLNFGYVHNSVEKNIGKVLSVVKLNKNTKKDLSEIGNKLAMHVAAQSPIAIDESGIKKEILDKELEIIKEELKNSGKKTEMIDKIATGKIKKFISDNTLLNQVWIMDTKMKVNQIIKQHSDGEEIKVLDFVRFKVGEGID
;
A
#
# COMPACT_ATOMS: atom_id res chain seq x y z
N MET A 1 0.62 21.58 8.75
CA MET A 1 -0.23 20.40 8.60
C MET A 1 -1.25 20.62 7.49
N LEU A 2 -1.76 19.58 6.79
CA LEU A 2 -2.69 19.75 5.64
C LEU A 2 -3.90 20.64 5.97
N LYS A 3 -4.57 20.42 7.11
CA LYS A 3 -5.79 21.14 7.47
C LYS A 3 -5.63 22.66 7.57
N SER A 4 -4.48 23.15 8.01
CA SER A 4 -4.16 24.58 8.12
C SER A 4 -3.62 25.18 6.81
N SER A 5 -3.34 24.36 5.81
CA SER A 5 -2.83 24.85 4.52
C SER A 5 -3.91 25.66 3.80
N LYS A 6 -3.50 26.77 3.19
CA LYS A 6 -4.41 27.62 2.41
C LYS A 6 -4.65 27.04 1.02
N MET A 7 -5.91 27.05 0.60
CA MET A 7 -6.35 26.71 -0.74
C MET A 7 -6.34 27.93 -1.67
N LYS A 8 -6.56 27.73 -2.96
CA LYS A 8 -6.57 28.83 -3.98
C LYS A 8 -7.54 29.97 -3.67
N ASN A 9 -8.60 29.70 -2.91
CA ASN A 9 -9.60 30.69 -2.50
C ASN A 9 -9.21 31.46 -1.22
N GLY A 10 -7.99 31.31 -0.72
CA GLY A 10 -7.46 31.99 0.47
C GLY A 10 -7.90 31.37 1.81
N LYS A 11 -8.88 30.46 1.81
CA LYS A 11 -9.34 29.77 3.02
C LYS A 11 -8.49 28.54 3.28
N SER A 12 -8.41 28.09 4.53
CA SER A 12 -7.75 26.84 4.89
C SER A 12 -8.55 25.61 4.38
N VAL A 13 -7.89 24.47 4.32
CA VAL A 13 -8.57 23.19 4.01
C VAL A 13 -9.69 22.91 5.01
N ASP A 14 -9.47 23.21 6.30
CA ASP A 14 -10.46 22.98 7.36
C ASP A 14 -11.69 23.90 7.21
N GLU A 15 -11.48 25.20 6.92
CA GLU A 15 -12.58 26.14 6.65
C GLU A 15 -13.43 25.73 5.43
N ASN A 16 -12.77 25.25 4.37
CA ASN A 16 -13.48 24.73 3.19
C ASN A 16 -14.24 23.44 3.51
N LEU A 17 -13.66 22.55 4.34
CA LEU A 17 -14.32 21.31 4.77
C LEU A 17 -15.58 21.61 5.59
N ILE A 18 -15.49 22.53 6.57
CA ILE A 18 -16.64 22.95 7.38
C ILE A 18 -17.75 23.53 6.49
N SER A 19 -17.38 24.39 5.53
CA SER A 19 -18.33 24.97 4.59
C SER A 19 -19.03 23.89 3.74
N LEU A 20 -18.28 22.86 3.32
CA LEU A 20 -18.83 21.75 2.54
C LEU A 20 -19.80 20.90 3.39
N ILE A 21 -19.41 20.55 4.62
CA ILE A 21 -20.24 19.82 5.58
C ILE A 21 -21.57 20.55 5.81
N SER A 22 -21.51 21.88 6.00
CA SER A 22 -22.71 22.70 6.20
C SER A 22 -23.66 22.70 4.99
N LYS A 23 -23.11 22.58 3.77
CA LYS A 23 -23.91 22.55 2.53
C LYS A 23 -24.60 21.22 2.29
N ILE A 24 -23.91 20.10 2.55
CA ILE A 24 -24.43 18.76 2.23
C ILE A 24 -25.09 18.08 3.40
N GLY A 25 -24.91 18.58 4.64
CA GLY A 25 -25.46 18.00 5.86
C GLY A 25 -24.81 16.70 6.32
N GLU A 26 -23.72 16.29 5.71
CA GLU A 26 -23.01 15.04 6.04
C GLU A 26 -21.65 15.31 6.69
N LYS A 27 -21.29 14.52 7.71
CA LYS A 27 -20.00 14.61 8.36
C LYS A 27 -18.91 14.06 7.44
N ILE A 28 -17.97 14.91 7.05
CA ILE A 28 -16.79 14.52 6.28
C ILE A 28 -15.54 14.68 7.15
N THR A 29 -14.66 13.70 7.12
CA THR A 29 -13.40 13.72 7.89
C THR A 29 -12.21 13.40 6.99
N ILE A 30 -11.20 14.28 6.98
CA ILE A 30 -9.89 13.97 6.38
C ILE A 30 -9.09 13.22 7.42
N ARG A 31 -8.90 11.90 7.23
CA ARG A 31 -8.22 11.03 8.20
C ARG A 31 -6.75 10.86 7.94
N ARG A 32 -6.35 10.78 6.67
CA ARG A 32 -4.96 10.51 6.27
C ARG A 32 -4.56 11.41 5.11
N SER A 33 -3.30 11.77 5.08
CA SER A 33 -2.66 12.42 3.95
C SER A 33 -1.21 11.94 3.84
N LYS A 34 -0.70 11.87 2.63
CA LYS A 34 0.70 11.53 2.34
C LYS A 34 1.23 12.52 1.32
N TYR A 35 2.41 13.06 1.59
CA TYR A 35 3.16 13.88 0.65
C TYR A 35 4.28 13.05 0.03
N PHE A 36 4.41 13.11 -1.28
CA PHE A 36 5.52 12.53 -2.02
C PHE A 36 6.34 13.67 -2.61
N ASP A 37 7.62 13.72 -2.26
CA ASP A 37 8.57 14.68 -2.79
C ASP A 37 9.00 14.30 -4.23
N ASP A 38 9.82 15.13 -4.85
CA ASP A 38 10.36 14.99 -6.21
C ASP A 38 11.70 14.23 -6.25
N LYS A 39 12.16 13.65 -5.14
CA LYS A 39 13.40 12.86 -5.07
C LYS A 39 13.30 11.50 -5.77
N GLY A 40 12.13 11.13 -6.26
CA GLY A 40 11.83 9.94 -7.04
C GLY A 40 10.80 10.24 -8.12
N LEU A 41 10.41 9.19 -8.87
CA LEU A 41 9.32 9.22 -9.84
C LEU A 41 8.06 8.69 -9.16
N ASN A 42 6.99 9.47 -9.18
CA ASN A 42 5.73 9.13 -8.53
C ASN A 42 4.70 8.69 -9.57
N PHE A 43 4.14 7.49 -9.40
CA PHE A 43 3.14 6.91 -10.29
C PHE A 43 1.86 6.66 -9.50
N GLY A 44 0.74 7.17 -10.01
CA GLY A 44 -0.55 7.08 -9.33
C GLY A 44 -1.58 6.26 -10.08
N TYR A 45 -2.45 5.58 -9.33
CA TYR A 45 -3.61 4.89 -9.88
C TYR A 45 -4.86 5.19 -9.04
N VAL A 46 -5.95 5.48 -9.72
CA VAL A 46 -7.26 5.71 -9.08
C VAL A 46 -8.24 4.67 -9.59
N HIS A 47 -8.76 3.87 -8.68
CA HIS A 47 -9.77 2.85 -8.99
C HIS A 47 -11.17 3.36 -8.70
N ASN A 48 -12.13 2.99 -9.56
CA ASN A 48 -13.51 3.51 -9.53
C ASN A 48 -13.51 5.05 -9.51
N SER A 49 -12.80 5.63 -10.49
CA SER A 49 -12.72 7.07 -10.67
C SER A 49 -14.10 7.65 -10.97
N VAL A 50 -14.49 8.65 -10.20
CA VAL A 50 -15.73 9.45 -10.44
C VAL A 50 -15.41 10.73 -11.20
N GLU A 51 -14.16 11.20 -11.10
CA GLU A 51 -13.60 12.35 -11.80
C GLU A 51 -12.08 12.20 -11.86
N LYS A 52 -11.38 13.04 -12.64
CA LYS A 52 -9.92 12.99 -12.77
C LYS A 52 -9.25 13.06 -11.39
N ASN A 53 -8.48 12.05 -11.05
CA ASN A 53 -7.75 11.90 -9.78
C ASN A 53 -8.65 11.78 -8.53
N ILE A 54 -9.93 11.49 -8.68
CA ILE A 54 -10.87 11.29 -7.58
C ILE A 54 -11.55 9.93 -7.73
N GLY A 55 -11.46 9.09 -6.71
CA GLY A 55 -12.06 7.76 -6.72
C GLY A 55 -12.11 7.13 -5.33
N LYS A 56 -12.67 5.92 -5.27
CA LYS A 56 -12.87 5.20 -4.01
C LYS A 56 -11.59 4.58 -3.46
N VAL A 57 -10.65 4.21 -4.34
CA VAL A 57 -9.32 3.70 -3.95
C VAL A 57 -8.28 4.47 -4.75
N LEU A 58 -7.25 4.93 -4.07
CA LEU A 58 -6.09 5.59 -4.67
C LEU A 58 -4.81 4.91 -4.16
N SER A 59 -3.87 4.71 -5.06
CA SER A 59 -2.51 4.31 -4.72
C SER A 59 -1.49 5.18 -5.42
N VAL A 60 -0.35 5.37 -4.77
CA VAL A 60 0.83 6.01 -5.37
C VAL A 60 2.03 5.16 -5.04
N VAL A 61 2.87 4.91 -6.03
CA VAL A 61 4.16 4.22 -5.87
C VAL A 61 5.28 5.18 -6.29
N LYS A 62 6.32 5.25 -5.48
CA LYS A 62 7.51 6.05 -5.73
C LYS A 62 8.67 5.14 -6.11
N LEU A 63 9.24 5.38 -7.28
CA LEU A 63 10.44 4.69 -7.78
C LEU A 63 11.65 5.63 -7.73
N ASN A 64 12.86 5.05 -7.72
CA ASN A 64 14.10 5.83 -7.86
C ASN A 64 14.19 6.50 -9.24
N LYS A 65 15.00 7.58 -9.32
CA LYS A 65 15.26 8.32 -10.57
C LYS A 65 16.53 7.86 -11.31
N ASN A 66 17.28 6.91 -10.74
CA ASN A 66 18.63 6.55 -11.21
C ASN A 66 18.60 5.62 -12.43
N THR A 67 17.73 5.88 -13.39
CA THR A 67 17.60 5.13 -14.62
C THR A 67 17.33 6.08 -15.79
N LYS A 68 17.87 5.77 -16.96
CA LYS A 68 17.58 6.47 -18.21
C LYS A 68 16.31 5.95 -18.89
N LYS A 69 15.72 4.86 -18.36
CA LYS A 69 14.51 4.24 -18.89
C LYS A 69 13.26 5.02 -18.52
N ASP A 70 12.28 4.98 -19.40
CA ASP A 70 10.92 5.36 -19.05
C ASP A 70 10.30 4.29 -18.13
N LEU A 71 10.04 4.66 -16.89
CA LEU A 71 9.41 3.81 -15.88
C LEU A 71 7.88 3.96 -15.85
N SER A 72 7.28 4.69 -16.77
CA SER A 72 5.84 5.01 -16.74
C SER A 72 4.98 3.75 -16.77
N GLU A 73 5.32 2.79 -17.62
CA GLU A 73 4.54 1.55 -17.72
C GLU A 73 4.59 0.73 -16.44
N ILE A 74 5.80 0.40 -15.96
CA ILE A 74 5.97 -0.42 -14.76
C ILE A 74 5.49 0.31 -13.52
N GLY A 75 5.71 1.62 -13.40
CA GLY A 75 5.27 2.42 -12.26
C GLY A 75 3.75 2.48 -12.15
N ASN A 76 3.04 2.69 -13.25
CA ASN A 76 1.57 2.68 -13.27
C ASN A 76 1.00 1.28 -12.96
N LYS A 77 1.61 0.22 -13.49
CA LYS A 77 1.21 -1.16 -13.20
C LYS A 77 1.46 -1.52 -11.71
N LEU A 78 2.57 -1.04 -11.12
CA LEU A 78 2.85 -1.21 -9.69
C LEU A 78 1.81 -0.47 -8.83
N ALA A 79 1.44 0.77 -9.19
CA ALA A 79 0.39 1.48 -8.50
C ALA A 79 -0.95 0.72 -8.57
N MET A 80 -1.31 0.18 -9.73
CA MET A 80 -2.49 -0.66 -9.91
C MET A 80 -2.44 -1.94 -9.04
N HIS A 81 -1.27 -2.59 -8.96
CA HIS A 81 -1.04 -3.74 -8.10
C HIS A 81 -1.24 -3.39 -6.61
N VAL A 82 -0.66 -2.28 -6.15
CA VAL A 82 -0.83 -1.79 -4.77
C VAL A 82 -2.30 -1.52 -4.44
N ALA A 83 -3.05 -0.92 -5.37
CA ALA A 83 -4.48 -0.70 -5.18
C ALA A 83 -5.26 -2.00 -4.98
N ALA A 84 -4.93 -3.04 -5.74
CA ALA A 84 -5.61 -4.34 -5.73
C ALA A 84 -5.19 -5.22 -4.55
N GLN A 85 -3.89 -5.37 -4.30
CA GLN A 85 -3.34 -6.35 -3.35
C GLN A 85 -3.11 -5.79 -1.94
N SER A 86 -3.22 -4.48 -1.74
CA SER A 86 -3.14 -3.83 -0.42
C SER A 86 -1.92 -4.24 0.42
N PRO A 87 -0.68 -4.22 -0.11
CA PRO A 87 0.49 -4.57 0.68
C PRO A 87 0.65 -3.62 1.88
N ILE A 88 1.19 -4.12 2.99
CA ILE A 88 1.43 -3.34 4.21
C ILE A 88 2.86 -2.78 4.28
N ALA A 89 3.79 -3.39 3.53
CA ALA A 89 5.19 -2.97 3.46
C ALA A 89 5.77 -3.27 2.07
N ILE A 90 6.93 -2.66 1.75
CA ILE A 90 7.66 -2.95 0.50
C ILE A 90 8.20 -4.38 0.55
N ASP A 91 8.86 -4.73 1.65
CA ASP A 91 9.44 -6.03 1.92
C ASP A 91 9.32 -6.38 3.42
N GLU A 92 9.90 -7.50 3.84
CA GLU A 92 9.85 -7.99 5.23
C GLU A 92 10.41 -6.97 6.22
N SER A 93 11.47 -6.24 5.86
CA SER A 93 12.11 -5.25 6.75
C SER A 93 11.20 -4.06 7.08
N GLY A 94 10.22 -3.79 6.24
CA GLY A 94 9.22 -2.74 6.44
C GLY A 94 8.04 -3.15 7.32
N ILE A 95 7.90 -4.44 7.68
CA ILE A 95 6.83 -4.89 8.58
C ILE A 95 7.27 -4.62 10.03
N LYS A 96 6.44 -3.92 10.79
CA LYS A 96 6.69 -3.70 12.21
C LYS A 96 6.70 -5.02 12.97
N LYS A 97 7.67 -5.19 13.87
CA LYS A 97 7.81 -6.40 14.68
C LYS A 97 6.53 -6.77 15.43
N GLU A 98 5.83 -5.77 15.97
CA GLU A 98 4.58 -5.97 16.72
C GLU A 98 3.48 -6.62 15.86
N ILE A 99 3.48 -6.36 14.53
CA ILE A 99 2.54 -6.98 13.60
C ILE A 99 2.88 -8.46 13.42
N LEU A 100 4.17 -8.77 13.24
CA LEU A 100 4.63 -10.16 13.09
C LEU A 100 4.43 -10.98 14.36
N ASP A 101 4.73 -10.40 15.53
CA ASP A 101 4.56 -11.05 16.83
C ASP A 101 3.07 -11.36 17.09
N LYS A 102 2.19 -10.40 16.83
CA LYS A 102 0.73 -10.59 16.97
C LYS A 102 0.19 -11.66 16.01
N GLU A 103 0.62 -11.63 14.76
CA GLU A 103 0.19 -12.64 13.77
C GLU A 103 0.68 -14.03 14.16
N LEU A 104 1.92 -14.14 14.67
CA LEU A 104 2.47 -15.40 15.15
C LEU A 104 1.69 -15.95 16.34
N GLU A 105 1.25 -15.09 17.28
CA GLU A 105 0.39 -15.49 18.41
C GLU A 105 -0.95 -16.04 17.92
N ILE A 106 -1.61 -15.34 17.00
CA ILE A 106 -2.88 -15.78 16.39
C ILE A 106 -2.71 -17.13 15.71
N ILE A 107 -1.66 -17.31 14.90
CA ILE A 107 -1.37 -18.56 14.21
C ILE A 107 -1.16 -19.71 15.22
N LYS A 108 -0.40 -19.47 16.30
CA LYS A 108 -0.14 -20.50 17.31
C LYS A 108 -1.41 -20.89 18.08
N GLU A 109 -2.27 -19.92 18.36
CA GLU A 109 -3.55 -20.17 19.04
C GLU A 109 -4.49 -20.99 18.15
N GLU A 110 -4.64 -20.64 16.88
CA GLU A 110 -5.40 -21.42 15.90
C GLU A 110 -4.91 -22.88 15.82
N LEU A 111 -3.58 -23.07 15.77
CA LEU A 111 -3.00 -24.41 15.68
C LEU A 111 -3.24 -25.24 16.94
N LYS A 112 -3.19 -24.64 18.14
CA LYS A 112 -3.54 -25.30 19.40
C LYS A 112 -5.00 -25.71 19.40
N ASN A 113 -5.90 -24.82 19.02
CA ASN A 113 -7.35 -25.06 18.98
C ASN A 113 -7.73 -26.13 17.93
N SER A 114 -6.93 -26.30 16.89
CA SER A 114 -7.11 -27.34 15.87
C SER A 114 -6.57 -28.73 16.27
N GLY A 115 -6.12 -28.91 17.53
CA GLY A 115 -5.64 -30.20 18.05
C GLY A 115 -4.28 -30.64 17.48
N LYS A 116 -3.48 -29.73 16.94
CA LYS A 116 -2.12 -30.07 16.45
C LYS A 116 -1.19 -30.38 17.61
N LYS A 117 -0.32 -31.38 17.44
CA LYS A 117 0.70 -31.73 18.44
C LYS A 117 1.65 -30.55 18.66
N THR A 118 1.99 -30.25 19.90
CA THR A 118 2.81 -29.10 20.29
C THR A 118 4.14 -29.04 19.52
N GLU A 119 4.79 -30.17 19.29
CA GLU A 119 6.04 -30.30 18.55
C GLU A 119 5.92 -29.85 17.07
N MET A 120 4.73 -29.90 16.48
CA MET A 120 4.49 -29.50 15.10
C MET A 120 4.06 -28.02 14.99
N ILE A 121 3.56 -27.41 16.08
CA ILE A 121 3.00 -26.05 16.06
C ILE A 121 4.04 -25.05 15.60
N ASP A 122 5.26 -25.06 16.16
CA ASP A 122 6.29 -24.09 15.81
C ASP A 122 6.76 -24.22 14.35
N LYS A 123 6.85 -25.45 13.84
CA LYS A 123 7.22 -25.68 12.43
C LYS A 123 6.14 -25.17 11.47
N ILE A 124 4.88 -25.45 11.77
CA ILE A 124 3.74 -25.01 10.95
C ILE A 124 3.60 -23.48 11.06
N ALA A 125 3.75 -22.91 12.26
CA ALA A 125 3.67 -21.46 12.48
C ALA A 125 4.76 -20.72 11.69
N THR A 126 5.99 -21.25 11.65
CA THR A 126 7.05 -20.68 10.81
C THR A 126 6.71 -20.66 9.34
N GLY A 127 6.04 -21.70 8.83
CA GLY A 127 5.57 -21.72 7.44
C GLY A 127 4.45 -20.73 7.17
N LYS A 128 3.49 -20.64 8.11
CA LYS A 128 2.36 -19.67 8.00
C LYS A 128 2.84 -18.22 8.07
N ILE A 129 3.80 -17.88 8.96
CA ILE A 129 4.33 -16.51 9.05
C ILE A 129 5.11 -16.11 7.80
N LYS A 130 5.87 -17.04 7.19
CA LYS A 130 6.53 -16.80 5.91
C LYS A 130 5.51 -16.54 4.80
N LYS A 131 4.40 -17.27 4.80
CA LYS A 131 3.31 -17.03 3.87
C LYS A 131 2.67 -15.67 4.10
N PHE A 132 2.38 -15.30 5.35
CA PHE A 132 1.87 -13.98 5.72
C PHE A 132 2.79 -12.87 5.18
N ILE A 133 4.10 -12.96 5.40
CA ILE A 133 5.08 -11.99 4.88
C ILE A 133 5.00 -11.92 3.35
N SER A 134 4.96 -13.08 2.67
CA SER A 134 4.88 -13.13 1.21
C SER A 134 3.60 -12.50 0.67
N ASP A 135 2.48 -12.73 1.33
CA ASP A 135 1.16 -12.25 0.89
C ASP A 135 0.97 -10.76 1.19
N ASN A 136 1.70 -10.20 2.17
CA ASN A 136 1.52 -8.83 2.66
C ASN A 136 2.66 -7.86 2.30
N THR A 137 3.72 -8.31 1.63
CA THR A 137 4.81 -7.42 1.19
C THR A 137 4.83 -7.26 -0.32
N LEU A 138 4.88 -6.01 -0.78
CA LEU A 138 4.77 -5.65 -2.21
C LEU A 138 5.71 -6.48 -3.09
N LEU A 139 6.99 -6.57 -2.74
CA LEU A 139 7.99 -7.25 -3.58
C LEU A 139 7.81 -8.77 -3.63
N ASN A 140 7.16 -9.37 -2.62
CA ASN A 140 6.96 -10.82 -2.54
C ASN A 140 5.59 -11.28 -3.02
N GLN A 141 4.63 -10.35 -3.19
CA GLN A 141 3.31 -10.66 -3.70
C GLN A 141 3.36 -11.19 -5.13
N VAL A 142 2.41 -12.08 -5.44
CA VAL A 142 2.18 -12.55 -6.80
C VAL A 142 1.66 -11.39 -7.65
N TRP A 143 2.25 -11.22 -8.84
CA TRP A 143 1.89 -10.13 -9.74
C TRP A 143 0.47 -10.26 -10.28
N ILE A 144 -0.34 -9.21 -10.16
CA ILE A 144 -1.76 -9.28 -10.57
C ILE A 144 -1.99 -9.49 -12.07
N MET A 145 -1.01 -9.16 -12.90
CA MET A 145 -1.13 -9.29 -14.37
C MET A 145 -0.52 -10.58 -14.91
N ASP A 146 0.29 -11.27 -14.09
CA ASP A 146 0.84 -12.60 -14.40
C ASP A 146 1.09 -13.36 -13.09
N THR A 147 0.18 -14.26 -12.76
CA THR A 147 0.20 -15.04 -11.52
C THR A 147 1.35 -16.03 -11.39
N LYS A 148 2.16 -16.21 -12.44
CA LYS A 148 3.36 -17.07 -12.41
C LYS A 148 4.57 -16.33 -11.85
N MET A 149 4.51 -15.01 -11.72
CA MET A 149 5.63 -14.17 -11.33
C MET A 149 5.32 -13.34 -10.07
N LYS A 150 6.35 -13.03 -9.33
CA LYS A 150 6.30 -12.09 -8.21
C LYS A 150 6.67 -10.68 -8.68
N VAL A 151 6.24 -9.66 -7.92
CA VAL A 151 6.53 -8.25 -8.20
C VAL A 151 8.03 -8.00 -8.36
N ASN A 152 8.87 -8.55 -7.47
CA ASN A 152 10.33 -8.39 -7.55
C ASN A 152 10.94 -8.96 -8.85
N GLN A 153 10.37 -10.06 -9.38
CA GLN A 153 10.82 -10.66 -10.64
C GLN A 153 10.43 -9.78 -11.83
N ILE A 154 9.23 -9.19 -11.82
CA ILE A 154 8.77 -8.25 -12.83
C ILE A 154 9.64 -6.99 -12.83
N ILE A 155 9.94 -6.42 -11.66
CA ILE A 155 10.84 -5.26 -11.54
C ILE A 155 12.21 -5.61 -12.13
N LYS A 156 12.76 -6.78 -11.79
CA LYS A 156 14.06 -7.25 -12.30
C LYS A 156 14.07 -7.41 -13.82
N GLN A 157 13.00 -7.93 -14.41
CA GLN A 157 12.87 -8.04 -15.88
C GLN A 157 12.85 -6.67 -16.57
N HIS A 158 12.18 -5.68 -15.96
CA HIS A 158 12.13 -4.32 -16.51
C HIS A 158 13.43 -3.54 -16.27
N SER A 159 14.26 -3.97 -15.34
CA SER A 159 15.51 -3.26 -14.98
C SER A 159 16.58 -3.32 -16.07
N ASP A 160 16.68 -4.46 -16.79
CA ASP A 160 17.59 -4.64 -17.93
C ASP A 160 19.01 -4.09 -17.65
N GLY A 161 19.55 -4.43 -16.47
CA GLY A 161 20.85 -3.99 -16.00
C GLY A 161 20.87 -2.66 -15.22
N GLU A 162 19.80 -1.87 -15.24
CA GLU A 162 19.66 -0.69 -14.38
C GLU A 162 18.87 -1.00 -13.10
N GLU A 163 19.21 -0.36 -12.01
CA GLU A 163 18.54 -0.64 -10.72
C GLU A 163 17.22 0.11 -10.61
N ILE A 164 16.09 -0.62 -10.59
CA ILE A 164 14.76 -0.08 -10.26
C ILE A 164 14.42 -0.45 -8.82
N LYS A 165 14.21 0.57 -7.98
CA LYS A 165 13.82 0.41 -6.57
C LYS A 165 12.48 1.07 -6.29
N VAL A 166 11.62 0.37 -5.56
CA VAL A 166 10.47 0.98 -4.90
C VAL A 166 10.96 1.68 -3.64
N LEU A 167 10.81 2.99 -3.57
CA LEU A 167 11.25 3.81 -2.44
C LEU A 167 10.15 3.98 -1.38
N ASP A 168 8.90 4.11 -1.84
CA ASP A 168 7.74 4.32 -0.97
C ASP A 168 6.46 4.00 -1.73
N PHE A 169 5.37 3.76 -1.01
CA PHE A 169 4.05 3.69 -1.59
C PHE A 169 2.99 4.11 -0.57
N VAL A 170 1.80 4.40 -1.06
CA VAL A 170 0.61 4.58 -0.25
C VAL A 170 -0.60 3.99 -0.95
N ARG A 171 -1.53 3.51 -0.17
CA ARG A 171 -2.88 3.13 -0.59
C ARG A 171 -3.89 3.77 0.33
N PHE A 172 -4.87 4.45 -0.24
CA PHE A 172 -6.02 4.97 0.49
C PHE A 172 -7.31 4.43 -0.11
N LYS A 173 -8.20 3.98 0.75
CA LYS A 173 -9.56 3.58 0.40
C LYS A 173 -10.54 4.40 1.26
N VAL A 174 -11.56 4.95 0.63
CA VAL A 174 -12.63 5.67 1.33
C VAL A 174 -13.36 4.71 2.25
N GLY A 175 -13.58 5.11 3.51
CA GLY A 175 -14.25 4.28 4.51
C GLY A 175 -13.39 3.16 5.13
N GLU A 176 -12.12 2.98 4.74
CA GLU A 176 -11.27 1.93 5.29
C GLU A 176 -10.98 2.15 6.79
N GLY A 177 -11.20 1.11 7.63
CA GLY A 177 -10.98 1.17 9.07
C GLY A 177 -11.96 2.10 9.80
N ILE A 178 -13.20 2.20 9.32
CA ILE A 178 -14.34 2.74 10.05
C ILE A 178 -15.21 1.52 10.37
N ASP A 179 -15.13 1.06 11.59
CA ASP A 179 -16.05 0.10 12.22
C ASP A 179 -17.00 0.87 13.15
#